data_14e9c5e5f24d3a4f77e91b8bf5c3302f
#
_entry.id   14e9c5e5f24d3a4f77e91b8bf5c3302f
#
_cell.length_a   1.000
_cell.length_b   1.000
_cell.length_c   1.000
_cell.angle_alpha   90.00
_cell.angle_beta   90.00
_cell.angle_gamma   90.00
#
_symmetry.space_group_name_H-M   'P 1'
#
loop_
_entity.id
_entity.type
_entity.pdbx_description
1 polymer ?
#
loop_
_entity_poly.entity_id
_entity_poly.type
_entity_poly.pdbx_seq_one_letter_code
_entity_poly.pdbx_strand_id
1 'polypeptide(L)'
;MFFLYQAILTLILLTSPILIIFRIYKGKEDKTRFREKFSIPSKKRSKGNLIWFHGASVGEILSVVPLIENYEKDKSINQILITSSTLSSSKVLKKFKFKKTIHQFYPIDHFLFTKKFLEYWKP
;
A
#
# COMPACT_ATOMS: atom_id res chain seq x y z
N MET A 1 9.91 22.56 -14.93
CA MET A 1 9.87 21.11 -14.87
C MET A 1 8.94 20.58 -13.80
N PHE A 2 9.03 21.09 -12.57
CA PHE A 2 8.15 20.63 -11.47
C PHE A 2 6.67 20.87 -11.78
N PHE A 3 6.30 22.03 -12.30
CA PHE A 3 4.90 22.32 -12.65
C PHE A 3 4.36 21.39 -13.75
N LEU A 4 5.19 21.09 -14.75
CA LEU A 4 4.80 20.17 -15.81
C LEU A 4 4.57 18.76 -15.26
N TYR A 5 5.45 18.30 -14.38
CA TYR A 5 5.33 17.01 -13.72
C TYR A 5 4.04 16.94 -12.90
N GLN A 6 3.74 17.96 -12.10
CA GLN A 6 2.51 18.00 -11.30
C GLN A 6 1.26 18.08 -12.18
N ALA A 7 1.31 18.82 -13.29
CA ALA A 7 0.19 18.91 -14.23
C ALA A 7 -0.10 17.54 -14.87
N ILE A 8 0.94 16.81 -15.26
CA ILE A 8 0.81 15.46 -15.82
C ILE A 8 0.24 14.50 -14.78
N LEU A 9 0.74 14.54 -13.55
CA LEU A 9 0.22 13.69 -12.46
C LEU A 9 -1.24 13.99 -12.15
N THR A 10 -1.62 15.28 -12.16
CA THR A 10 -3.01 15.69 -11.94
C THR A 10 -3.91 15.17 -13.06
N LEU A 11 -3.45 15.24 -14.32
CA LEU A 11 -4.18 14.71 -15.45
C LEU A 11 -4.36 13.20 -15.35
N ILE A 12 -3.31 12.48 -14.98
CA ILE A 12 -3.36 11.03 -14.74
C ILE A 12 -4.36 10.74 -13.61
N LEU A 13 -4.35 11.53 -12.55
CA LEU A 13 -5.26 11.39 -11.42
C LEU A 13 -6.72 11.56 -11.85
N LEU A 14 -7.02 12.57 -12.68
CA LEU A 14 -8.37 12.82 -13.18
C LEU A 14 -8.89 11.65 -14.04
N THR A 15 -8.00 10.97 -14.75
CA THR A 15 -8.36 9.81 -15.59
C THR A 15 -8.30 8.49 -14.83
N SER A 16 -7.69 8.46 -13.63
CA SER A 16 -7.45 7.22 -12.87
C SER A 16 -8.72 6.44 -12.51
N PRO A 17 -9.87 7.06 -12.17
CA PRO A 17 -11.09 6.29 -11.91
C PRO A 17 -11.51 5.43 -13.09
N ILE A 18 -11.38 5.94 -14.32
CA ILE A 18 -11.70 5.20 -15.55
C ILE A 18 -10.74 4.03 -15.71
N LEU A 19 -9.44 4.27 -15.51
CA LEU A 19 -8.40 3.24 -15.61
C LEU A 19 -8.62 2.15 -14.56
N ILE A 20 -8.98 2.51 -13.34
CA ILE A 20 -9.20 1.56 -12.25
C ILE A 20 -10.43 0.69 -12.55
N ILE A 21 -11.52 1.29 -13.03
CA ILE A 21 -12.72 0.55 -13.43
C ILE A 21 -12.38 -0.46 -14.51
N PHE A 22 -11.60 -0.05 -15.52
CA PHE A 22 -11.16 -0.92 -16.60
C PHE A 22 -10.30 -2.07 -16.06
N ARG A 23 -9.39 -1.79 -15.11
CA ARG A 23 -8.54 -2.82 -14.50
C ARG A 23 -9.33 -3.80 -13.64
N ILE A 24 -10.35 -3.33 -12.93
CA ILE A 24 -11.26 -4.19 -12.16
C ILE A 24 -11.97 -5.14 -13.11
N TYR A 25 -12.48 -4.64 -14.22
CA TYR A 25 -13.16 -5.44 -15.24
C TYR A 25 -12.24 -6.53 -15.77
N LYS A 26 -10.95 -6.22 -15.97
CA LYS A 26 -9.95 -7.18 -16.46
C LYS A 26 -9.34 -8.05 -15.36
N GLY A 27 -9.77 -7.91 -14.12
CA GLY A 27 -9.26 -8.69 -12.99
C GLY A 27 -7.86 -8.31 -12.52
N LYS A 28 -7.37 -7.12 -12.90
CA LYS A 28 -6.04 -6.63 -12.49
C LYS A 28 -6.04 -5.80 -11.22
N GLU A 29 -7.22 -5.40 -10.74
CA GLU A 29 -7.38 -4.63 -9.50
C GLU A 29 -8.33 -5.37 -8.56
N ASP A 30 -8.16 -5.13 -7.25
CA ASP A 30 -9.07 -5.64 -6.24
C ASP A 30 -10.34 -4.79 -6.22
N LYS A 31 -11.51 -5.45 -6.33
CA LYS A 31 -12.81 -4.77 -6.39
C LYS A 31 -13.17 -4.03 -5.11
N THR A 32 -12.64 -4.46 -3.97
CA THR A 32 -12.99 -3.88 -2.67
C THR A 32 -11.89 -3.01 -2.10
N ARG A 33 -10.64 -3.29 -2.46
CA ARG A 33 -9.46 -2.63 -1.87
C ARG A 33 -8.82 -1.56 -2.74
N PHE A 34 -9.34 -1.31 -3.95
CA PHE A 34 -8.75 -0.30 -4.84
C PHE A 34 -8.72 1.10 -4.22
N ARG A 35 -9.60 1.37 -3.26
CA ARG A 35 -9.65 2.66 -2.55
C ARG A 35 -8.37 2.96 -1.77
N GLU A 36 -7.59 1.95 -1.40
CA GLU A 36 -6.32 2.13 -0.71
C GLU A 36 -5.34 2.95 -1.54
N LYS A 37 -5.41 2.86 -2.87
CA LYS A 37 -4.57 3.65 -3.78
C LYS A 37 -4.90 5.15 -3.74
N PHE A 38 -6.05 5.51 -3.23
CA PHE A 38 -6.46 6.90 -2.98
C PHE A 38 -6.28 7.29 -1.52
N SER A 39 -5.46 6.56 -0.78
CA SER A 39 -5.19 6.75 0.65
C SER A 39 -6.45 6.65 1.51
N ILE A 40 -7.39 5.80 1.09
CA ILE A 40 -8.55 5.43 1.92
C ILE A 40 -8.24 4.05 2.50
N PRO A 41 -7.82 3.97 3.78
CA PRO A 41 -7.39 2.69 4.34
C PRO A 41 -8.56 1.73 4.55
N SER A 42 -8.32 0.44 4.32
CA SER A 42 -9.28 -0.62 4.61
C SER A 42 -9.03 -1.26 5.97
N LYS A 43 -7.89 -0.95 6.62
CA LYS A 43 -7.51 -1.44 7.93
C LYS A 43 -7.25 -0.27 8.86
N LYS A 44 -7.41 -0.48 10.16
CA LYS A 44 -7.14 0.54 11.16
C LYS A 44 -5.69 0.51 11.60
N ARG A 45 -5.14 1.69 11.84
CA ARG A 45 -3.82 1.81 12.45
C ARG A 45 -3.94 1.51 13.95
N SER A 46 -3.14 0.56 14.43
CA SER A 46 -3.03 0.26 15.85
C SER A 46 -2.26 1.35 16.59
N LYS A 47 -2.50 1.49 17.89
CA LYS A 47 -1.73 2.41 18.72
C LYS A 47 -0.31 1.87 18.92
N GLY A 48 0.66 2.77 19.08
CA GLY A 48 2.04 2.42 19.38
C GLY A 48 2.94 2.50 18.16
N ASN A 49 4.01 1.72 18.17
CA ASN A 49 5.04 1.78 17.15
C ASN A 49 4.64 0.98 15.89
N LEU A 50 4.75 1.62 14.75
CA LEU A 50 4.47 0.99 13.45
C LEU A 50 5.73 1.06 12.59
N ILE A 51 6.08 -0.07 11.97
CA ILE A 51 7.13 -0.13 10.94
C ILE A 51 6.45 -0.30 9.58
N TRP A 52 6.95 0.42 8.59
CA TRP A 52 6.44 0.39 7.23
C TRP A 52 7.48 -0.17 6.27
N PHE A 53 7.07 -1.19 5.51
CA PHE A 53 7.86 -1.75 4.39
C PHE A 53 7.11 -1.51 3.09
N HIS A 54 7.85 -1.27 2.02
CA HIS A 54 7.27 -1.13 0.70
C HIS A 54 8.01 -2.01 -0.30
N GLY A 55 7.25 -2.73 -1.13
CA GLY A 55 7.80 -3.50 -2.23
C GLY A 55 6.91 -3.38 -3.45
N ALA A 56 7.48 -2.97 -4.58
CA ALA A 56 6.73 -2.78 -5.82
C ALA A 56 6.35 -4.10 -6.50
N SER A 57 7.09 -5.18 -6.25
CA SER A 57 6.89 -6.48 -6.90
C SER A 57 6.84 -7.61 -5.87
N VAL A 58 6.39 -8.77 -6.33
CA VAL A 58 6.38 -9.99 -5.52
C VAL A 58 7.77 -10.34 -5.00
N GLY A 59 8.81 -10.21 -5.84
CA GLY A 59 10.18 -10.49 -5.43
C GLY A 59 10.65 -9.59 -4.30
N GLU A 60 10.36 -8.29 -4.39
CA GLU A 60 10.72 -7.33 -3.34
C GLU A 60 9.98 -7.63 -2.04
N ILE A 61 8.70 -7.97 -2.12
CA ILE A 61 7.90 -8.34 -0.95
C ILE A 61 8.50 -9.59 -0.28
N LEU A 62 8.82 -10.63 -1.05
CA LEU A 62 9.40 -11.85 -0.50
C LEU A 62 10.77 -11.61 0.13
N SER A 63 11.53 -10.65 -0.39
CA SER A 63 12.86 -10.34 0.16
C SER A 63 12.80 -9.72 1.55
N VAL A 64 11.70 -9.05 1.93
CA VAL A 64 11.55 -8.43 3.25
C VAL A 64 10.83 -9.33 4.26
N VAL A 65 10.28 -10.45 3.83
CA VAL A 65 9.55 -11.37 4.73
C VAL A 65 10.40 -11.82 5.93
N PRO A 66 11.69 -12.19 5.80
CA PRO A 66 12.50 -12.55 6.96
C PRO A 66 12.60 -11.43 8.00
N LEU A 67 12.70 -10.17 7.56
CA LEU A 67 12.71 -9.02 8.46
C LEU A 67 11.36 -8.86 9.15
N ILE A 68 10.27 -9.02 8.42
CA ILE A 68 8.92 -8.95 8.97
C ILE A 68 8.73 -10.02 10.05
N GLU A 69 9.18 -11.23 9.80
CA GLU A 69 9.10 -12.32 10.77
C GLU A 69 9.82 -12.01 12.07
N ASN A 70 10.98 -11.34 11.99
CA ASN A 70 11.70 -10.87 13.18
C ASN A 70 10.92 -9.82 13.95
N TYR A 71 10.37 -8.83 13.26
CA TYR A 71 9.59 -7.76 13.91
C TYR A 71 8.23 -8.25 14.44
N GLU A 72 7.68 -9.31 13.87
CA GLU A 72 6.48 -9.94 14.41
C GLU A 72 6.69 -10.46 15.84
N LYS A 73 7.91 -10.86 16.16
CA LYS A 73 8.31 -11.33 17.49
C LYS A 73 8.76 -10.21 18.44
N ASP A 74 8.97 -9.02 17.92
CA ASP A 74 9.46 -7.88 18.70
C ASP A 74 8.30 -7.21 19.45
N LYS A 75 8.36 -7.27 20.78
CA LYS A 75 7.30 -6.71 21.63
C LYS A 75 7.22 -5.18 21.56
N SER A 76 8.29 -4.50 21.15
CA SER A 76 8.29 -3.04 21.02
C SER A 76 7.54 -2.56 19.77
N ILE A 77 7.26 -3.45 18.82
CA ILE A 77 6.54 -3.13 17.60
C ILE A 77 5.09 -3.59 17.72
N ASN A 78 4.16 -2.66 17.55
CA ASN A 78 2.72 -2.92 17.72
C ASN A 78 2.05 -3.29 16.41
N GLN A 79 2.54 -2.75 15.29
CA GLN A 79 1.96 -3.01 13.97
C GLN A 79 3.04 -2.93 12.90
N ILE A 80 2.88 -3.75 11.86
CA ILE A 80 3.74 -3.73 10.69
C ILE A 80 2.85 -3.47 9.48
N LEU A 81 3.19 -2.45 8.72
CA LEU A 81 2.49 -2.10 7.49
C LEU A 81 3.37 -2.48 6.31
N ILE A 82 2.83 -3.26 5.40
CA ILE A 82 3.50 -3.54 4.14
C ILE A 82 2.62 -3.05 3.00
N THR A 83 3.22 -2.29 2.09
CA THR A 83 2.52 -1.77 0.92
C THR A 83 3.11 -2.35 -0.35
N SER A 84 2.26 -2.54 -1.33
CA SER A 84 2.66 -2.98 -2.66
C SER A 84 1.70 -2.39 -3.70
N SER A 85 2.04 -2.55 -4.97
CA SER A 85 1.28 -1.91 -6.05
C SER A 85 0.43 -2.89 -6.86
N THR A 86 0.59 -4.20 -6.67
CA THR A 86 -0.06 -5.21 -7.51
C THR A 86 -0.96 -6.15 -6.72
N LEU A 87 -2.00 -6.65 -7.38
CA LEU A 87 -2.87 -7.65 -6.81
C LEU A 87 -2.12 -8.95 -6.50
N SER A 88 -1.16 -9.32 -7.35
CA SER A 88 -0.33 -10.52 -7.16
C SER A 88 0.44 -10.47 -5.85
N SER A 89 1.05 -9.32 -5.51
CA SER A 89 1.80 -9.16 -4.28
C SER A 89 0.91 -9.28 -3.04
N SER A 90 -0.32 -8.75 -3.09
CA SER A 90 -1.26 -8.89 -1.98
C SER A 90 -1.67 -10.35 -1.76
N LYS A 91 -1.85 -11.11 -2.85
CA LYS A 91 -2.20 -12.53 -2.76
C LYS A 91 -1.07 -13.37 -2.17
N VAL A 92 0.18 -13.05 -2.50
CA VAL A 92 1.35 -13.75 -1.94
C VAL A 92 1.41 -13.55 -0.43
N LEU A 93 1.16 -12.34 0.06
CA LEU A 93 1.20 -12.06 1.49
C LEU A 93 0.15 -12.83 2.29
N LYS A 94 -0.99 -13.15 1.69
CA LYS A 94 -2.03 -13.94 2.36
C LYS A 94 -1.58 -15.35 2.73
N LYS A 95 -0.51 -15.86 2.12
CA LYS A 95 0.04 -17.19 2.42
C LYS A 95 0.79 -17.21 3.75
N PHE A 96 1.20 -16.08 4.27
CA PHE A 96 1.92 -15.96 5.53
C PHE A 96 0.93 -15.68 6.67
N LYS A 97 1.15 -16.32 7.81
CA LYS A 97 0.29 -16.18 8.99
C LYS A 97 0.86 -15.11 9.94
N PHE A 98 0.79 -13.86 9.52
CA PHE A 98 1.23 -12.74 10.36
C PHE A 98 0.13 -12.32 11.33
N LYS A 99 0.54 -11.91 12.54
CA LYS A 99 -0.38 -11.43 13.59
C LYS A 99 -0.48 -9.91 13.62
N LYS A 100 0.63 -9.20 13.37
CA LYS A 100 0.74 -7.74 13.46
C LYS A 100 0.83 -7.08 12.08
N THR A 101 1.11 -7.84 11.05
CA THR A 101 1.38 -7.33 9.71
C THR A 101 0.09 -7.21 8.93
N ILE A 102 -0.14 -6.02 8.38
CA ILE A 102 -1.26 -5.76 7.48
C ILE A 102 -0.72 -5.27 6.14
N HIS A 103 -1.46 -5.54 5.09
CA HIS A 103 -1.14 -5.09 3.75
C HIS A 103 -2.10 -4.01 3.31
N GLN A 104 -1.55 -2.95 2.68
CA GLN A 104 -2.32 -1.93 2.00
C GLN A 104 -1.70 -1.69 0.63
N PHE A 105 -2.50 -1.31 -0.35
CA PHE A 105 -1.95 -0.88 -1.62
C PHE A 105 -1.30 0.49 -1.48
N TYR A 106 -0.15 0.66 -2.14
CA TYR A 106 0.58 1.91 -2.13
C TYR A 106 -0.27 2.99 -2.82
N PRO A 107 -0.35 4.21 -2.25
CA PRO A 107 -1.15 5.28 -2.84
C PRO A 107 -0.58 5.72 -4.20
N ILE A 108 -1.46 6.26 -5.04
CA ILE A 108 -1.06 6.88 -6.30
C ILE A 108 -0.05 7.98 -5.98
N ASP A 109 1.02 8.07 -6.79
CA ASP A 109 2.12 9.00 -6.58
C ASP A 109 1.69 10.44 -6.88
N HIS A 110 0.95 11.02 -5.96
CA HIS A 110 0.52 12.41 -5.95
C HIS A 110 0.62 12.92 -4.52
N PHE A 111 1.13 14.14 -4.34
CA PHE A 111 1.45 14.64 -3.00
C PHE A 111 0.26 14.64 -2.05
N LEU A 112 -0.97 14.86 -2.54
CA LEU A 112 -2.18 14.84 -1.70
C LEU A 112 -2.42 13.45 -1.10
N PHE A 113 -2.27 12.40 -1.89
CA PHE A 113 -2.47 11.04 -1.41
C PHE A 113 -1.31 10.57 -0.55
N THR A 114 -0.09 10.91 -0.90
CA THR A 114 1.09 10.58 -0.11
C THR A 114 1.02 11.25 1.27
N LYS A 115 0.65 12.53 1.30
CA LYS A 115 0.47 13.26 2.55
C LYS A 115 -0.60 12.63 3.42
N LYS A 116 -1.76 12.31 2.85
CA LYS A 116 -2.87 11.68 3.56
C LYS A 116 -2.47 10.30 4.11
N PHE A 117 -1.72 9.52 3.33
CA PHE A 117 -1.21 8.23 3.74
C PHE A 117 -0.30 8.36 4.97
N LEU A 118 0.67 9.27 4.92
CA LEU A 118 1.63 9.47 6.01
C LEU A 118 0.95 10.01 7.26
N GLU A 119 -0.04 10.89 7.12
CA GLU A 119 -0.79 11.44 8.25
C GLU A 119 -1.63 10.35 8.95
N TYR A 120 -2.15 9.40 8.21
CA TYR A 120 -2.94 8.31 8.78
C TYR A 120 -2.05 7.27 9.48
N TRP A 121 -1.03 6.78 8.78
CA TRP A 121 -0.24 5.65 9.28
C TRP A 121 0.86 6.06 10.26
N LYS A 122 1.44 7.23 10.11
CA LYS A 122 2.49 7.77 11.00
C LYS A 122 3.58 6.73 11.31
N PRO A 123 4.22 6.19 10.27
CA PRO A 123 5.20 5.13 10.43
C PRO A 123 6.47 5.61 11.14
#